data_43f24a8da22ae7525d6a8ce6f7d8be62
#
_entry.id   43f24a8da22ae7525d6a8ce6f7d8be62
#
_cell.length_a   1.000
_cell.length_b   1.000
_cell.length_c   1.000
_cell.angle_alpha   90.00
_cell.angle_beta   90.00
_cell.angle_gamma   90.00
#
_symmetry.space_group_name_H-M   'P 1'
#
loop_
_entity.id
_entity.type
_entity.pdbx_description
1 polymer ?
#
loop_
_entity_poly.entity_id
_entity_poly.type
_entity_poly.pdbx_seq_one_letter_code
_entity_poly.pdbx_strand_id
1 'polypeptide(L)'
;MEQWHDVTVITQNVDDLHERAGSSHVIHLHGSLTQVTSSLNRLDPKCIKGYPLDVPIKVGDKADDESQMRPAVVMFDEYVDGTLAARIARTADIFVVVGTSLTLYGSRSIAQCPRKDIPRYVIDPEDIRSRLPEGFIWFQATATEGMISFIEEVRTGFRLFGG
;
A
#
# COMPACT_ATOMS: atom_id res chain seq x y z
N MET A 1 -7.17 9.90 -10.91
CA MET A 1 -7.63 10.18 -9.53
C MET A 1 -6.89 11.38 -8.94
N GLU A 2 -5.58 11.41 -8.87
CA GLU A 2 -4.77 12.48 -8.25
C GLU A 2 -4.95 13.88 -8.86
N GLN A 3 -5.53 14.00 -10.04
CA GLN A 3 -5.89 15.30 -10.63
C GLN A 3 -7.07 15.99 -9.91
N TRP A 4 -7.84 15.25 -9.11
CA TRP A 4 -9.08 15.75 -8.46
C TRP A 4 -9.20 15.39 -6.99
N HIS A 5 -8.35 14.49 -6.51
CA HIS A 5 -8.40 13.96 -5.14
C HIS A 5 -6.99 13.83 -4.58
N ASP A 6 -6.85 13.98 -3.27
CA ASP A 6 -5.66 13.56 -2.54
C ASP A 6 -5.70 12.03 -2.40
N VAL A 7 -4.79 11.34 -3.08
CA VAL A 7 -4.76 9.87 -3.15
C VAL A 7 -3.51 9.35 -2.49
N THR A 8 -3.67 8.47 -1.52
CA THR A 8 -2.55 7.70 -0.97
C THR A 8 -2.70 6.24 -1.37
N VAL A 9 -1.68 5.69 -1.98
CA VAL A 9 -1.56 4.26 -2.28
C VAL A 9 -0.86 3.57 -1.11
N ILE A 10 -1.49 2.56 -0.53
CA ILE A 10 -0.88 1.69 0.49
C ILE A 10 -0.68 0.33 -0.16
N THR A 11 0.56 -0.03 -0.43
CA THR A 11 0.89 -1.25 -1.18
C THR A 11 1.66 -2.27 -0.35
N GLN A 12 1.42 -3.55 -0.63
CA GLN A 12 2.24 -4.66 -0.14
C GLN A 12 3.40 -4.99 -1.08
N ASN A 13 3.35 -4.45 -2.31
CA ASN A 13 4.40 -4.65 -3.29
C ASN A 13 5.66 -3.87 -2.91
N VAL A 14 6.81 -4.40 -3.28
CA VAL A 14 8.12 -3.83 -2.99
C VAL A 14 8.77 -3.16 -4.20
N ASP A 15 8.14 -3.27 -5.38
CA ASP A 15 8.53 -2.61 -6.61
C ASP A 15 8.09 -1.12 -6.62
N ASP A 16 8.55 -0.37 -7.62
CA ASP A 16 8.28 1.06 -7.82
C ASP A 16 7.23 1.33 -8.92
N LEU A 17 6.38 0.36 -9.25
CA LEU A 17 5.44 0.48 -10.36
C LEU A 17 4.38 1.56 -10.13
N HIS A 18 3.97 1.80 -8.90
CA HIS A 18 3.05 2.89 -8.58
C HIS A 18 3.68 4.26 -8.84
N GLU A 19 4.90 4.48 -8.38
CA GLU A 19 5.65 5.73 -8.60
C GLU A 19 5.93 5.93 -10.09
N ARG A 20 6.34 4.90 -10.81
CA ARG A 20 6.54 4.93 -12.26
C ARG A 20 5.26 5.21 -13.04
N ALA A 21 4.10 4.81 -12.50
CA ALA A 21 2.80 5.15 -13.05
C ALA A 21 2.35 6.58 -12.69
N GLY A 22 3.12 7.32 -11.87
CA GLY A 22 2.87 8.70 -11.51
C GLY A 22 2.14 8.90 -10.19
N SER A 23 2.00 7.86 -9.35
CA SER A 23 1.47 8.02 -8.00
C SER A 23 2.44 8.84 -7.13
N SER A 24 1.93 9.91 -6.51
CA SER A 24 2.75 10.86 -5.74
C SER A 24 2.90 10.50 -4.25
N HIS A 25 1.93 9.77 -3.69
CA HIS A 25 1.94 9.35 -2.29
C HIS A 25 1.78 7.83 -2.20
N VAL A 26 2.91 7.11 -2.08
CA VAL A 26 2.94 5.65 -1.97
C VAL A 26 3.55 5.23 -0.63
N ILE A 27 2.86 4.34 0.08
CA ILE A 27 3.34 3.73 1.33
C ILE A 27 3.57 2.25 1.09
N HIS A 28 4.82 1.83 1.14
CA HIS A 28 5.23 0.44 1.01
C HIS A 28 5.23 -0.26 2.37
N LEU A 29 4.21 -1.06 2.65
CA LEU A 29 4.08 -1.81 3.91
C LEU A 29 5.20 -2.81 4.13
N HIS A 30 5.71 -3.37 3.03
CA HIS A 30 6.78 -4.36 3.07
C HIS A 30 8.14 -3.79 2.63
N GLY A 31 8.29 -2.45 2.67
CA GLY A 31 9.51 -1.78 2.22
C GLY A 31 9.63 -1.70 0.70
N SER A 32 10.79 -1.26 0.21
CA SER A 32 11.03 -1.02 -1.21
C SER A 32 12.35 -1.58 -1.69
N LEU A 33 12.35 -2.16 -2.91
CA LEU A 33 13.56 -2.61 -3.60
C LEU A 33 14.43 -1.45 -4.09
N THR A 34 13.88 -0.23 -4.18
CA THR A 34 14.66 0.97 -4.54
C THR A 34 15.46 1.53 -3.37
N GLN A 35 15.45 0.84 -2.24
CA GLN A 35 16.14 1.25 -1.02
C GLN A 35 16.95 0.10 -0.42
N VAL A 36 18.01 0.46 0.31
CA VAL A 36 18.81 -0.43 1.14
C VAL A 36 18.72 -0.02 2.60
N THR A 37 19.10 -0.94 3.48
CA THR A 37 19.14 -0.72 4.92
C THR A 37 20.17 -1.62 5.59
N SER A 38 20.29 -1.49 6.90
CA SER A 38 21.13 -2.30 7.78
C SER A 38 20.54 -3.70 8.01
N SER A 39 21.37 -4.73 8.06
CA SER A 39 20.97 -6.05 8.51
C SER A 39 20.80 -6.13 10.03
N LEU A 40 21.40 -5.21 10.78
CA LEU A 40 21.33 -5.17 12.25
C LEU A 40 20.05 -4.49 12.72
N ASN A 41 19.71 -3.34 12.12
CA ASN A 41 18.48 -2.60 12.43
C ASN A 41 17.84 -2.06 11.15
N ARG A 42 16.90 -2.82 10.59
CA ARG A 42 16.21 -2.49 9.34
C ARG A 42 15.47 -1.14 9.39
N LEU A 43 15.00 -0.73 10.56
CA LEU A 43 14.20 0.49 10.74
C LEU A 43 15.04 1.71 11.11
N ASP A 44 16.37 1.61 11.17
CA ASP A 44 17.20 2.78 11.41
C ASP A 44 17.14 3.75 10.23
N PRO A 45 16.55 4.95 10.40
CA PRO A 45 16.40 5.91 9.31
C PRO A 45 17.74 6.41 8.75
N LYS A 46 18.84 6.29 9.50
CA LYS A 46 20.18 6.66 9.02
C LYS A 46 20.72 5.65 8.00
N CYS A 47 20.30 4.40 8.10
CA CYS A 47 20.74 3.33 7.21
C CYS A 47 19.81 3.14 6.00
N ILE A 48 18.60 3.73 6.01
CA ILE A 48 17.66 3.64 4.87
C ILE A 48 18.07 4.66 3.81
N LYS A 49 18.47 4.17 2.64
CA LYS A 49 18.96 5.01 1.52
C LYS A 49 18.42 4.50 0.18
N GLY A 50 18.24 5.43 -0.74
CA GLY A 50 17.97 5.10 -2.13
C GLY A 50 19.09 4.25 -2.73
N TYR A 51 18.74 3.22 -3.51
CA TYR A 51 19.69 2.31 -4.13
C TYR A 51 19.21 1.90 -5.54
N PRO A 52 20.10 1.95 -6.56
CA PRO A 52 19.73 1.59 -7.92
C PRO A 52 19.35 0.10 -8.03
N LEU A 53 18.25 -0.20 -8.73
CA LEU A 53 17.76 -1.57 -8.91
C LEU A 53 18.71 -2.46 -9.75
N ASP A 54 19.54 -1.86 -10.60
CA ASP A 54 20.47 -2.54 -11.48
C ASP A 54 21.85 -2.80 -10.85
N VAL A 55 22.07 -2.33 -9.61
CA VAL A 55 23.30 -2.55 -8.85
C VAL A 55 23.12 -3.70 -7.86
N PRO A 56 23.82 -4.84 -8.01
CA PRO A 56 23.70 -5.95 -7.08
C PRO A 56 24.36 -5.63 -5.73
N ILE A 57 23.66 -5.92 -4.64
CA ILE A 57 24.22 -5.89 -3.30
C ILE A 57 25.06 -7.17 -3.10
N LYS A 58 26.31 -7.01 -2.67
CA LYS A 58 27.26 -8.12 -2.45
C LYS A 58 27.42 -8.41 -0.97
N VAL A 59 27.81 -9.63 -0.67
CA VAL A 59 28.27 -9.99 0.69
C VAL A 59 29.51 -9.19 1.02
N GLY A 60 29.48 -8.46 2.14
CA GLY A 60 30.53 -7.56 2.56
C GLY A 60 30.24 -6.07 2.33
N ASP A 61 29.22 -5.72 1.50
CA ASP A 61 28.77 -4.33 1.37
C ASP A 61 28.20 -3.83 2.70
N LYS A 62 28.59 -2.61 3.09
CA LYS A 62 28.31 -2.05 4.40
C LYS A 62 27.21 -1.01 4.37
N ALA A 63 26.28 -1.10 5.32
CA ALA A 63 25.40 0.00 5.70
C ALA A 63 26.15 1.03 6.57
N ASP A 64 25.51 2.14 6.92
CA ASP A 64 26.16 3.21 7.69
C ASP A 64 26.55 2.82 9.12
N ASP A 65 25.93 1.77 9.65
CA ASP A 65 26.25 1.19 10.95
C ASP A 65 27.32 0.08 10.89
N GLU A 66 28.05 -0.02 9.75
CA GLU A 66 29.07 -1.02 9.48
C GLU A 66 28.55 -2.47 9.39
N SER A 67 27.25 -2.69 9.53
CA SER A 67 26.63 -4.01 9.31
C SER A 67 26.51 -4.35 7.83
N GLN A 68 26.15 -5.59 7.52
CA GLN A 68 25.86 -5.98 6.13
C GLN A 68 24.69 -5.16 5.58
N MET A 69 24.88 -4.55 4.43
CA MET A 69 23.83 -3.89 3.67
C MET A 69 22.85 -4.94 3.10
N ARG A 70 21.57 -4.63 3.13
CA ARG A 70 20.51 -5.47 2.51
C ARG A 70 19.42 -4.61 1.86
N PRO A 71 18.57 -5.18 0.98
CA PRO A 71 17.37 -4.47 0.51
C PRO A 71 16.48 -4.06 1.68
N ALA A 72 15.90 -2.85 1.61
CA ALA A 72 14.99 -2.33 2.63
C ALA A 72 13.58 -2.95 2.51
N VAL A 73 13.52 -4.27 2.44
CA VAL A 73 12.26 -5.04 2.36
C VAL A 73 12.04 -5.84 3.64
N VAL A 74 10.78 -6.07 3.98
CA VAL A 74 10.35 -6.93 5.08
C VAL A 74 10.45 -8.38 4.63
N MET A 75 11.28 -9.16 5.29
CA MET A 75 11.37 -10.61 5.08
C MET A 75 10.30 -11.34 5.90
N PHE A 76 10.12 -12.65 5.60
CA PHE A 76 9.26 -13.50 6.41
C PHE A 76 9.71 -13.46 7.88
N ASP A 77 8.75 -13.40 8.79
CA ASP A 77 8.94 -13.28 10.25
C ASP A 77 9.46 -11.91 10.76
N GLU A 78 9.66 -10.93 9.88
CA GLU A 78 9.98 -9.56 10.31
C GLU A 78 8.71 -8.74 10.58
N TYR A 79 8.83 -7.79 11.52
CA TYR A 79 7.75 -6.89 11.89
C TYR A 79 7.40 -5.92 10.76
N VAL A 80 6.10 -5.76 10.48
CA VAL A 80 5.55 -4.76 9.55
C VAL A 80 5.02 -3.58 10.35
N ASP A 81 5.59 -2.40 10.16
CA ASP A 81 5.03 -1.16 10.74
C ASP A 81 3.92 -0.59 9.86
N GLY A 82 2.69 -0.89 10.22
CA GLY A 82 1.49 -0.35 9.57
C GLY A 82 0.93 0.91 10.20
N THR A 83 1.62 1.53 11.17
CA THR A 83 1.08 2.65 11.96
C THR A 83 0.66 3.83 11.11
N LEU A 84 1.51 4.26 10.18
CA LEU A 84 1.22 5.38 9.27
C LEU A 84 0.05 5.05 8.34
N ALA A 85 0.07 3.87 7.73
CA ALA A 85 -1.00 3.40 6.83
C ALA A 85 -2.36 3.31 7.56
N ALA A 86 -2.37 2.76 8.78
CA ALA A 86 -3.57 2.68 9.60
C ALA A 86 -4.11 4.07 9.99
N ARG A 87 -3.23 5.05 10.26
CA ARG A 87 -3.63 6.43 10.54
C ARG A 87 -4.29 7.07 9.33
N ILE A 88 -3.71 6.93 8.15
CA ILE A 88 -4.25 7.46 6.90
C ILE A 88 -5.59 6.79 6.57
N ALA A 89 -5.69 5.47 6.68
CA ALA A 89 -6.93 4.75 6.45
C ALA A 89 -8.09 5.24 7.34
N ARG A 90 -7.82 5.66 8.59
CA ARG A 90 -8.84 6.22 9.50
C ARG A 90 -9.36 7.59 9.10
N THR A 91 -8.57 8.36 8.37
CA THR A 91 -8.93 9.74 7.94
C THR A 91 -9.42 9.80 6.51
N ALA A 92 -9.46 8.67 5.80
CA ALA A 92 -9.94 8.62 4.43
C ALA A 92 -11.42 8.98 4.33
N ASP A 93 -11.81 9.64 3.23
CA ASP A 93 -13.20 9.91 2.86
C ASP A 93 -13.75 8.84 1.92
N ILE A 94 -12.88 8.14 1.20
CA ILE A 94 -13.17 6.95 0.39
C ILE A 94 -12.04 5.95 0.62
N PHE A 95 -12.39 4.69 0.75
CA PHE A 95 -11.41 3.61 0.92
C PHE A 95 -11.65 2.49 -0.10
N VAL A 96 -10.60 2.07 -0.79
CA VAL A 96 -10.69 0.96 -1.75
C VAL A 96 -9.59 -0.07 -1.50
N VAL A 97 -9.98 -1.34 -1.48
CA VAL A 97 -9.08 -2.50 -1.42
C VAL A 97 -9.00 -3.09 -2.82
N VAL A 98 -7.79 -3.31 -3.35
CA VAL A 98 -7.59 -3.77 -4.72
C VAL A 98 -6.63 -4.96 -4.74
N GLY A 99 -7.06 -6.09 -5.28
CA GLY A 99 -6.21 -7.23 -5.64
C GLY A 99 -5.38 -7.80 -4.48
N THR A 100 -5.97 -7.94 -3.29
CA THR A 100 -5.27 -8.53 -2.15
C THR A 100 -6.11 -9.58 -1.44
N SER A 101 -5.51 -10.72 -1.15
CA SER A 101 -6.18 -11.79 -0.40
C SER A 101 -6.49 -11.44 1.07
N LEU A 102 -5.89 -10.37 1.62
CA LEU A 102 -5.98 -9.99 3.04
C LEU A 102 -5.63 -11.14 4.02
N THR A 103 -4.81 -12.07 3.60
CA THR A 103 -4.37 -13.20 4.44
C THR A 103 -3.32 -12.77 5.45
N LEU A 104 -2.51 -11.77 5.14
CA LEU A 104 -1.49 -11.24 6.03
C LEU A 104 -2.13 -10.30 7.07
N TYR A 105 -1.75 -10.48 8.33
CA TYR A 105 -2.30 -9.72 9.45
C TYR A 105 -2.18 -8.20 9.25
N GLY A 106 -1.05 -7.71 8.75
CA GLY A 106 -0.80 -6.27 8.53
C GLY A 106 -1.82 -5.63 7.59
N SER A 107 -2.02 -6.19 6.40
CA SER A 107 -2.98 -5.67 5.42
C SER A 107 -4.43 -5.80 5.89
N ARG A 108 -4.77 -6.92 6.54
CA ARG A 108 -6.11 -7.13 7.11
C ARG A 108 -6.42 -6.12 8.20
N SER A 109 -5.47 -5.80 9.08
CA SER A 109 -5.67 -4.81 10.15
C SER A 109 -5.87 -3.40 9.60
N ILE A 110 -5.17 -3.01 8.53
CA ILE A 110 -5.35 -1.73 7.85
C ILE A 110 -6.74 -1.64 7.21
N ALA A 111 -7.21 -2.71 6.56
CA ALA A 111 -8.53 -2.75 5.94
C ALA A 111 -9.69 -2.64 6.96
N GLN A 112 -9.42 -2.82 8.26
CA GLN A 112 -10.37 -2.63 9.36
C GLN A 112 -10.38 -1.20 9.92
N CYS A 113 -9.43 -0.35 9.53
CA CYS A 113 -9.25 0.99 10.08
C CYS A 113 -10.22 2.05 9.54
N PRO A 114 -10.70 2.01 8.29
CA PRO A 114 -11.59 3.04 7.75
C PRO A 114 -12.86 3.20 8.58
N ARG A 115 -13.35 4.43 8.67
CA ARG A 115 -14.63 4.75 9.32
C ARG A 115 -15.77 4.02 8.60
N LYS A 116 -16.83 3.69 9.35
CA LYS A 116 -17.99 2.97 8.79
C LYS A 116 -18.94 3.85 7.97
N ASP A 117 -18.87 5.17 8.16
CA ASP A 117 -19.72 6.19 7.53
C ASP A 117 -19.22 6.67 6.17
N ILE A 118 -18.10 6.15 5.69
CA ILE A 118 -17.55 6.47 4.37
C ILE A 118 -17.82 5.37 3.34
N PRO A 119 -17.83 5.68 2.03
CA PRO A 119 -17.84 4.68 0.98
C PRO A 119 -16.60 3.78 1.04
N ARG A 120 -16.81 2.47 1.03
CA ARG A 120 -15.74 1.46 1.08
C ARG A 120 -15.94 0.44 -0.01
N TYR A 121 -14.91 0.21 -0.78
CA TYR A 121 -14.96 -0.63 -1.97
C TYR A 121 -13.92 -1.75 -1.89
N VAL A 122 -14.20 -2.84 -2.58
CA VAL A 122 -13.23 -3.90 -2.84
C VAL A 122 -13.31 -4.30 -4.32
N ILE A 123 -12.15 -4.36 -4.96
CA ILE A 123 -11.98 -4.77 -6.35
C ILE A 123 -11.13 -6.02 -6.34
N ASP A 124 -11.75 -7.14 -6.61
CA ASP A 124 -11.07 -8.45 -6.66
C ASP A 124 -11.94 -9.43 -7.46
N PRO A 125 -11.37 -10.28 -8.32
CA PRO A 125 -12.13 -11.32 -9.02
C PRO A 125 -12.73 -12.36 -8.06
N GLU A 126 -12.09 -12.57 -6.89
CA GLU A 126 -12.59 -13.45 -5.83
C GLU A 126 -13.37 -12.65 -4.77
N ASP A 127 -14.40 -13.27 -4.20
CA ASP A 127 -15.14 -12.65 -3.09
C ASP A 127 -14.37 -12.75 -1.77
N ILE A 128 -13.66 -11.68 -1.44
CA ILE A 128 -12.90 -11.56 -0.18
C ILE A 128 -13.66 -10.84 0.93
N ARG A 129 -14.96 -10.51 0.73
CA ARG A 129 -15.74 -9.73 1.72
C ARG A 129 -15.84 -10.40 3.08
N SER A 130 -15.77 -11.71 3.16
CA SER A 130 -15.71 -12.44 4.45
C SER A 130 -14.49 -12.10 5.31
N ARG A 131 -13.45 -11.49 4.72
CA ARG A 131 -12.23 -11.05 5.41
C ARG A 131 -12.23 -9.56 5.75
N LEU A 132 -13.25 -8.83 5.30
CA LEU A 132 -13.46 -7.40 5.50
C LEU A 132 -14.56 -7.14 6.52
N PRO A 133 -14.59 -5.96 7.17
CA PRO A 133 -15.78 -5.51 7.90
C PRO A 133 -16.98 -5.39 6.95
N GLU A 134 -18.19 -5.43 7.50
CA GLU A 134 -19.41 -5.21 6.71
C GLU A 134 -19.43 -3.84 6.02
N GLY A 135 -20.15 -3.73 4.90
CA GLY A 135 -20.40 -2.48 4.19
C GLY A 135 -19.40 -2.13 3.11
N PHE A 136 -18.59 -3.09 2.64
CA PHE A 136 -17.80 -2.92 1.41
C PHE A 136 -18.67 -3.24 0.18
N ILE A 137 -18.62 -2.35 -0.82
CA ILE A 137 -19.17 -2.56 -2.15
C ILE A 137 -18.14 -3.35 -2.97
N TRP A 138 -18.56 -4.49 -3.52
CA TRP A 138 -17.66 -5.36 -4.26
C TRP A 138 -17.80 -5.20 -5.77
N PHE A 139 -16.69 -4.91 -6.43
CA PHE A 139 -16.52 -5.00 -7.87
C PHE A 139 -15.83 -6.33 -8.20
N GLN A 140 -16.57 -7.29 -8.73
CA GLN A 140 -16.02 -8.57 -9.17
C GLN A 140 -15.30 -8.38 -10.50
N ALA A 141 -14.05 -7.97 -10.45
CA ALA A 141 -13.24 -7.65 -11.62
C ALA A 141 -11.75 -7.73 -11.30
N THR A 142 -10.93 -7.80 -12.34
CA THR A 142 -9.49 -7.57 -12.21
C THR A 142 -9.20 -6.14 -11.77
N ALA A 143 -8.00 -5.88 -11.23
CA ALA A 143 -7.63 -4.53 -10.78
C ALA A 143 -7.77 -3.49 -11.90
N THR A 144 -7.37 -3.81 -13.13
CA THR A 144 -7.42 -2.90 -14.27
C THR A 144 -8.85 -2.57 -14.72
N GLU A 145 -9.72 -3.56 -14.78
CA GLU A 145 -11.13 -3.38 -15.18
C GLU A 145 -11.93 -2.70 -14.07
N GLY A 146 -11.80 -3.19 -12.84
CA GLY A 146 -12.56 -2.69 -11.70
C GLY A 146 -12.19 -1.26 -11.31
N MET A 147 -10.93 -0.84 -11.49
CA MET A 147 -10.54 0.54 -11.25
C MET A 147 -11.18 1.52 -12.23
N ILE A 148 -11.47 1.12 -13.46
CA ILE A 148 -12.22 1.96 -14.41
C ILE A 148 -13.64 2.20 -13.88
N SER A 149 -14.34 1.12 -13.53
CA SER A 149 -15.70 1.19 -12.97
C SER A 149 -15.74 1.97 -11.65
N PHE A 150 -14.74 1.77 -10.77
CA PHE A 150 -14.61 2.51 -9.51
C PHE A 150 -14.45 4.03 -9.74
N ILE A 151 -13.58 4.43 -10.69
CA ILE A 151 -13.38 5.85 -11.03
C ILE A 151 -14.68 6.48 -11.55
N GLU A 152 -15.44 5.77 -12.37
CA GLU A 152 -16.73 6.24 -12.88
C GLU A 152 -17.76 6.39 -11.74
N GLU A 153 -17.84 5.43 -10.83
CA GLU A 153 -18.69 5.47 -9.65
C GLU A 153 -18.38 6.70 -8.78
N VAL A 154 -17.10 6.91 -8.43
CA VAL A 154 -16.67 8.05 -7.61
C VAL A 154 -16.98 9.38 -8.31
N ARG A 155 -16.78 9.48 -9.63
CA ARG A 155 -17.09 10.70 -10.40
C ARG A 155 -18.57 11.00 -10.49
N THR A 156 -19.42 9.99 -10.60
CA THR A 156 -20.88 10.15 -10.71
C THR A 156 -21.56 10.27 -9.36
N GLY A 157 -21.10 9.53 -8.35
CA GLY A 157 -21.65 9.56 -7.00
C GLY A 157 -21.42 10.92 -6.30
N PHE A 158 -20.31 11.58 -6.54
CA PHE A 158 -20.04 12.94 -6.02
C PHE A 158 -20.98 14.01 -6.64
N ARG A 159 -21.57 13.76 -7.82
CA ARG A 159 -22.59 14.68 -8.38
C ARG A 159 -23.94 14.60 -7.68
N LEU A 160 -24.22 13.53 -6.93
CA LEU A 160 -25.49 13.33 -6.22
C LEU A 160 -25.48 13.95 -4.80
N PHE A 161 -24.31 14.28 -4.25
CA PHE A 161 -24.15 14.84 -2.91
C PHE A 161 -23.63 16.28 -2.88
N GLY A 162 -23.39 16.89 -4.04
CA GLY A 162 -22.84 18.25 -4.20
C GLY A 162 -23.79 19.17 -5.00
N GLY A 163 -25.08 19.16 -4.62
CA GLY A 163 -26.08 20.08 -5.12
C GLY A 163 -26.67 20.91 -3.98
#